data_f4cb98639de527b3c9e464bf9e39ec5d
#
_entry.id   f4cb98639de527b3c9e464bf9e39ec5d
#
_cell.length_a   1.000
_cell.length_b   1.000
_cell.length_c   1.000
_cell.angle_alpha   90.00
_cell.angle_beta   90.00
_cell.angle_gamma   90.00
#
_symmetry.space_group_name_H-M   'P 1'
#
loop_
_entity.id
_entity.type
_entity.pdbx_description
1 polymer ?
#
loop_
_entity_poly.entity_id
_entity_poly.type
_entity_poly.pdbx_seq_one_letter_code
_entity_poly.pdbx_strand_id
1 'polypeptide(L)'
;MSTLSDRLFEEILQARQRVYAVGEPTPLQKLNLPAIHAPVYAKREDLGPIRAYKWRGAYNCMAALSQEARDKGIVAASAGNHAQGVALAASVLNCRATIFMPRSTPEVKQTEVRRHGGSHVEIILHGDCYDETADAAHEYAETHGSTFVHPYD
;
A
#
# COMPACT_ATOMS: atom_id res chain seq x y z
N MET A 1 -2.68 12.80 -30.96
CA MET A 1 -3.01 12.94 -29.53
C MET A 1 -3.09 11.53 -28.95
N SER A 2 -2.30 11.23 -27.89
CA SER A 2 -2.37 9.94 -27.17
C SER A 2 -3.75 9.81 -26.50
N THR A 3 -4.40 8.65 -26.63
CA THR A 3 -5.69 8.38 -25.99
C THR A 3 -5.49 8.20 -24.47
N LEU A 4 -6.56 8.26 -23.68
CA LEU A 4 -6.51 7.93 -22.25
C LEU A 4 -5.97 6.51 -22.02
N SER A 5 -6.36 5.58 -22.91
CA SER A 5 -5.91 4.18 -22.90
C SER A 5 -4.40 4.06 -23.11
N ASP A 6 -3.83 4.82 -24.05
CA ASP A 6 -2.39 4.78 -24.33
C ASP A 6 -1.58 5.29 -23.15
N ARG A 7 -2.02 6.39 -22.52
CA ARG A 7 -1.38 6.94 -21.32
C ARG A 7 -1.43 5.98 -20.14
N LEU A 8 -2.59 5.38 -19.89
CA LEU A 8 -2.75 4.39 -18.81
C LEU A 8 -1.84 3.18 -19.03
N PHE A 9 -1.70 2.73 -20.26
CA PHE A 9 -0.82 1.60 -20.59
C PHE A 9 0.65 1.94 -20.33
N GLU A 10 1.11 3.14 -20.71
CA GLU A 10 2.46 3.61 -20.41
C GLU A 10 2.72 3.70 -18.89
N GLU A 11 1.77 4.24 -18.14
CA GLU A 11 1.85 4.30 -16.67
C GLU A 11 1.93 2.92 -16.03
N ILE A 12 1.15 1.94 -16.52
CA ILE A 12 1.21 0.54 -16.08
C ILE A 12 2.61 -0.07 -16.36
N LEU A 13 3.20 0.20 -17.51
CA LEU A 13 4.55 -0.29 -17.83
C LEU A 13 5.61 0.31 -16.89
N GLN A 14 5.50 1.60 -16.57
CA GLN A 14 6.39 2.26 -15.61
C GLN A 14 6.19 1.71 -14.19
N ALA A 15 4.93 1.52 -13.77
CA ALA A 15 4.60 0.90 -12.49
C ALA A 15 5.18 -0.52 -12.39
N ARG A 16 5.06 -1.31 -13.47
CA ARG A 16 5.65 -2.65 -13.56
C ARG A 16 7.15 -2.64 -13.31
N GLN A 17 7.89 -1.71 -13.91
CA GLN A 17 9.34 -1.60 -13.71
C GLN A 17 9.68 -1.30 -12.24
N ARG A 18 8.97 -0.34 -11.61
CA ARG A 18 9.18 0.00 -10.20
C ARG A 18 8.87 -1.19 -9.28
N VAL A 19 7.70 -1.77 -9.42
CA VAL A 19 7.22 -2.83 -8.53
C VAL A 19 8.06 -4.10 -8.64
N TYR A 20 8.45 -4.51 -9.86
CA TYR A 20 9.24 -5.73 -10.05
C TYR A 20 10.75 -5.52 -9.91
N ALA A 21 11.20 -4.30 -9.58
CA ALA A 21 12.56 -4.10 -9.07
C ALA A 21 12.73 -4.56 -7.62
N VAL A 22 11.64 -4.67 -6.85
CA VAL A 22 11.66 -4.98 -5.41
C VAL A 22 10.78 -6.17 -5.01
N GLY A 23 10.00 -6.71 -5.92
CA GLY A 23 9.13 -7.86 -5.66
C GLY A 23 8.84 -8.69 -6.90
N GLU A 24 8.65 -9.98 -6.71
CA GLU A 24 8.42 -10.91 -7.80
C GLU A 24 6.95 -10.92 -8.26
N PRO A 25 6.69 -11.25 -9.55
CA PRO A 25 5.35 -11.54 -10.03
C PRO A 25 4.79 -12.78 -9.34
N THR A 26 3.59 -12.67 -8.78
CA THR A 26 2.88 -13.84 -8.24
C THR A 26 2.34 -14.70 -9.38
N PRO A 27 2.27 -16.04 -9.23
CA PRO A 27 1.81 -16.91 -10.30
C PRO A 27 0.31 -16.76 -10.59
N LEU A 28 -0.06 -17.00 -11.84
CA LEU A 28 -1.44 -17.25 -12.28
C LEU A 28 -1.67 -18.76 -12.30
N GLN A 29 -2.32 -19.28 -11.27
CA GLN A 29 -2.54 -20.71 -11.07
C GLN A 29 -3.90 -21.15 -11.61
N LYS A 30 -3.92 -22.20 -12.45
CA LYS A 30 -5.17 -22.86 -12.81
C LYS A 30 -5.71 -23.65 -11.62
N LEU A 31 -6.98 -23.40 -11.30
CA LEU A 31 -7.67 -24.12 -10.23
C LEU A 31 -8.45 -25.30 -10.80
N ASN A 32 -8.41 -26.43 -10.09
CA ASN A 32 -9.29 -27.56 -10.37
C ASN A 32 -10.50 -27.50 -9.44
N LEU A 33 -11.62 -27.03 -9.97
CA LEU A 33 -12.87 -26.87 -9.22
C LEU A 33 -13.91 -27.82 -9.81
N PRO A 34 -14.16 -28.99 -9.21
CA PRO A 34 -14.99 -30.04 -9.81
C PRO A 34 -16.42 -29.63 -10.18
N ALA A 35 -16.96 -28.61 -9.47
CA ALA A 35 -18.32 -28.09 -9.73
C ALA A 35 -18.37 -27.02 -10.82
N ILE A 36 -17.22 -26.61 -11.39
CA ILE A 36 -17.14 -25.54 -12.39
C ILE A 36 -16.57 -26.09 -13.69
N HIS A 37 -17.38 -26.09 -14.76
CA HIS A 37 -16.98 -26.61 -16.07
C HIS A 37 -16.16 -25.63 -16.93
N ALA A 38 -15.99 -24.38 -16.48
CA ALA A 38 -15.13 -23.39 -17.12
C ALA A 38 -13.72 -23.39 -16.53
N PRO A 39 -12.67 -23.05 -17.30
CA PRO A 39 -11.33 -22.88 -16.76
C PRO A 39 -11.29 -21.67 -15.79
N VAL A 40 -10.89 -21.91 -14.55
CA VAL A 40 -10.74 -20.88 -13.53
C VAL A 40 -9.26 -20.72 -13.17
N TYR A 41 -8.81 -19.47 -13.09
CA TYR A 41 -7.45 -19.13 -12.71
C TYR A 41 -7.45 -18.19 -11.51
N ALA A 42 -6.54 -18.43 -10.56
CA ALA A 42 -6.30 -17.54 -9.42
C ALA A 42 -4.96 -16.82 -9.60
N LYS A 43 -4.99 -15.50 -9.52
CA LYS A 43 -3.78 -14.69 -9.33
C LYS A 43 -3.41 -14.75 -7.85
N ARG A 44 -2.32 -15.44 -7.53
CA ARG A 44 -1.94 -15.84 -6.17
C ARG A 44 -1.28 -14.69 -5.39
N GLU A 45 -2.01 -13.58 -5.17
CA GLU A 45 -1.50 -12.45 -4.38
C GLU A 45 -1.31 -12.76 -2.89
N ASP A 46 -1.87 -13.88 -2.42
CA ASP A 46 -1.60 -14.47 -1.11
C ASP A 46 -0.14 -14.94 -0.93
N LEU A 47 0.60 -15.13 -2.01
CA LEU A 47 2.04 -15.45 -2.00
C LEU A 47 2.93 -14.20 -2.01
N GLY A 48 2.35 -13.01 -2.08
CA GLY A 48 3.08 -11.75 -2.02
C GLY A 48 3.55 -11.40 -0.59
N PRO A 49 4.41 -10.37 -0.45
CA PRO A 49 5.10 -10.06 0.81
C PRO A 49 4.17 -9.71 1.99
N ILE A 50 2.99 -9.16 1.72
CA ILE A 50 1.96 -8.87 2.75
C ILE A 50 0.74 -9.79 2.60
N ARG A 51 0.86 -10.88 1.82
CA ARG A 51 -0.22 -11.81 1.48
C ARG A 51 -1.46 -11.15 0.87
N ALA A 52 -1.27 -10.02 0.19
CA ALA A 52 -2.31 -9.24 -0.50
C ALA A 52 -1.67 -8.34 -1.57
N TYR A 53 -2.47 -7.89 -2.54
CA TYR A 53 -1.99 -7.09 -3.68
C TYR A 53 -1.67 -5.62 -3.34
N LYS A 54 -2.15 -5.08 -2.23
CA LYS A 54 -2.08 -3.64 -1.88
C LYS A 54 -0.66 -3.07 -1.80
N TRP A 55 0.35 -3.89 -1.53
CA TRP A 55 1.74 -3.44 -1.50
C TRP A 55 2.22 -2.85 -2.84
N ARG A 56 1.67 -3.35 -3.96
CA ARG A 56 2.05 -2.91 -5.30
C ARG A 56 1.67 -1.45 -5.54
N GLY A 57 0.41 -1.07 -5.22
CA GLY A 57 -0.05 0.30 -5.34
C GLY A 57 0.68 1.22 -4.38
N ALA A 58 0.74 0.86 -3.09
CA ALA A 58 1.44 1.65 -2.09
C ALA A 58 2.92 1.90 -2.47
N TYR A 59 3.64 0.84 -2.84
CA TYR A 59 5.03 0.98 -3.27
C TYR A 59 5.17 1.82 -4.53
N ASN A 60 4.36 1.57 -5.57
CA ASN A 60 4.41 2.34 -6.81
C ASN A 60 4.16 3.82 -6.59
N CYS A 61 3.13 4.18 -5.81
CA CYS A 61 2.82 5.55 -5.46
C CYS A 61 4.00 6.21 -4.74
N MET A 62 4.51 5.60 -3.67
CA MET A 62 5.62 6.14 -2.89
C MET A 62 6.95 6.20 -3.66
N ALA A 63 7.23 5.21 -4.52
CA ALA A 63 8.44 5.18 -5.35
C ALA A 63 8.43 6.23 -6.47
N ALA A 64 7.25 6.67 -6.91
CA ALA A 64 7.09 7.74 -7.89
C ALA A 64 7.28 9.14 -7.31
N LEU A 65 7.25 9.30 -5.98
CA LEU A 65 7.50 10.58 -5.31
C LEU A 65 8.97 11.00 -5.44
N SER A 66 9.22 12.30 -5.44
CA SER A 66 10.57 12.84 -5.32
C SER A 66 11.21 12.44 -3.98
N GLN A 67 12.54 12.47 -3.91
CA GLN A 67 13.24 12.23 -2.64
C GLN A 67 12.82 13.25 -1.57
N GLU A 68 12.70 14.53 -1.95
CA GLU A 68 12.25 15.59 -1.04
C GLU A 68 10.86 15.30 -0.45
N ALA A 69 9.92 14.81 -1.26
CA ALA A 69 8.59 14.44 -0.78
C ALA A 69 8.63 13.25 0.19
N ARG A 70 9.45 12.24 -0.08
CA ARG A 70 9.66 11.12 0.84
C ARG A 70 10.34 11.54 2.13
N ASP A 71 11.29 12.47 2.09
CA ASP A 71 11.99 12.98 3.28
C ASP A 71 11.07 13.75 4.23
N LYS A 72 10.04 14.42 3.68
CA LYS A 72 8.96 15.05 4.48
C LYS A 72 8.06 14.02 5.18
N GLY A 73 8.14 12.77 4.78
CA GLY A 73 7.37 11.66 5.35
C GLY A 73 6.09 11.33 4.60
N ILE A 74 5.60 10.16 4.89
CA ILE A 74 4.39 9.56 4.30
C ILE A 74 3.31 9.46 5.36
N VAL A 75 2.07 9.69 5.00
CA VAL A 75 0.91 9.50 5.89
C VAL A 75 -0.10 8.59 5.22
N ALA A 76 -0.72 7.71 5.97
CA ALA A 76 -1.83 6.88 5.50
C ALA A 76 -2.85 6.64 6.61
N ALA A 77 -4.11 6.43 6.24
CA ALA A 77 -5.18 6.01 7.12
C ALA A 77 -5.65 4.62 6.71
N SER A 78 -5.35 3.59 7.50
CA SER A 78 -5.80 2.21 7.23
C SER A 78 -5.47 1.27 8.39
N ALA A 79 -6.40 0.37 8.70
CA ALA A 79 -6.18 -0.74 9.64
C ALA A 79 -6.03 -2.11 8.94
N GLY A 80 -5.73 -2.12 7.63
CA GLY A 80 -5.72 -3.34 6.81
C GLY A 80 -4.49 -3.48 5.92
N ASN A 81 -4.69 -4.14 4.77
CA ASN A 81 -3.62 -4.46 3.82
C ASN A 81 -2.93 -3.23 3.22
N HIS A 82 -3.63 -2.09 3.13
CA HIS A 82 -3.01 -0.84 2.68
C HIS A 82 -1.96 -0.35 3.69
N ALA A 83 -2.28 -0.36 4.98
CA ALA A 83 -1.33 -0.03 6.04
C ALA A 83 -0.05 -0.89 5.99
N GLN A 84 -0.21 -2.20 5.80
CA GLN A 84 0.93 -3.12 5.65
C GLN A 84 1.72 -2.82 4.36
N GLY A 85 1.03 -2.47 3.27
CA GLY A 85 1.66 -2.08 2.01
C GLY A 85 2.49 -0.81 2.12
N VAL A 86 1.96 0.23 2.78
CA VAL A 86 2.68 1.48 3.07
C VAL A 86 3.87 1.23 3.99
N ALA A 87 3.69 0.42 5.03
CA ALA A 87 4.75 0.05 5.97
C ALA A 87 5.92 -0.66 5.27
N LEU A 88 5.62 -1.65 4.43
CA LEU A 88 6.62 -2.35 3.61
C LEU A 88 7.33 -1.37 2.68
N ALA A 89 6.57 -0.52 1.98
CA ALA A 89 7.13 0.47 1.06
C ALA A 89 8.04 1.47 1.77
N ALA A 90 7.67 1.94 2.96
CA ALA A 90 8.48 2.84 3.78
C ALA A 90 9.83 2.21 4.16
N SER A 91 9.81 0.94 4.57
CA SER A 91 11.04 0.19 4.88
C SER A 91 11.93 0.02 3.65
N VAL A 92 11.37 -0.37 2.50
CA VAL A 92 12.13 -0.59 1.26
C VAL A 92 12.70 0.72 0.70
N LEU A 93 11.95 1.81 0.78
CA LEU A 93 12.35 3.14 0.27
C LEU A 93 13.17 3.95 1.29
N ASN A 94 13.41 3.40 2.48
CA ASN A 94 14.13 4.05 3.58
C ASN A 94 13.55 5.44 3.91
N CYS A 95 12.23 5.55 4.00
CA CYS A 95 11.53 6.78 4.39
C CYS A 95 10.61 6.53 5.58
N ARG A 96 10.18 7.59 6.26
CA ARG A 96 9.27 7.51 7.41
C ARG A 96 7.82 7.50 6.97
N ALA A 97 6.98 6.68 7.63
CA ALA A 97 5.55 6.66 7.43
C ALA A 97 4.80 6.70 8.77
N THR A 98 3.82 7.59 8.87
CA THR A 98 2.88 7.68 9.98
C THR A 98 1.55 7.08 9.54
N ILE A 99 1.12 6.02 10.21
CA ILE A 99 -0.09 5.28 9.83
C ILE A 99 -1.14 5.45 10.91
N PHE A 100 -2.23 6.12 10.53
CA PHE A 100 -3.38 6.32 11.41
C PHE A 100 -4.31 5.11 11.33
N MET A 101 -4.77 4.65 12.49
CA MET A 101 -5.71 3.54 12.64
C MET A 101 -6.79 3.89 13.66
N PRO A 102 -8.04 3.40 13.49
CA PRO A 102 -9.05 3.53 14.53
C PRO A 102 -8.57 2.96 15.87
N ARG A 103 -8.99 3.54 16.99
CA ARG A 103 -8.64 3.05 18.33
C ARG A 103 -9.02 1.60 18.57
N SER A 104 -10.09 1.14 17.90
CA SER A 104 -10.58 -0.24 17.96
C SER A 104 -9.74 -1.24 17.15
N THR A 105 -8.65 -0.81 16.48
CA THR A 105 -7.82 -1.70 15.65
C THR A 105 -7.13 -2.77 16.50
N PRO A 106 -7.38 -4.07 16.25
CA PRO A 106 -6.78 -5.16 17.00
C PRO A 106 -5.24 -5.12 16.95
N GLU A 107 -4.60 -5.47 18.08
CA GLU A 107 -3.13 -5.48 18.21
C GLU A 107 -2.44 -6.36 17.16
N VAL A 108 -3.05 -7.47 16.76
CA VAL A 108 -2.51 -8.34 15.72
C VAL A 108 -2.30 -7.59 14.39
N LYS A 109 -3.21 -6.66 14.03
CA LYS A 109 -3.07 -5.85 12.80
C LYS A 109 -1.98 -4.79 12.94
N GLN A 110 -1.88 -4.16 14.11
CA GLN A 110 -0.81 -3.21 14.39
C GLN A 110 0.56 -3.89 14.37
N THR A 111 0.67 -5.09 14.95
CA THR A 111 1.90 -5.90 14.96
C THR A 111 2.36 -6.25 13.53
N GLU A 112 1.43 -6.62 12.63
CA GLU A 112 1.79 -6.89 11.24
C GLU A 112 2.33 -5.65 10.52
N VAL A 113 1.77 -4.47 10.78
CA VAL A 113 2.28 -3.22 10.22
C VAL A 113 3.68 -2.91 10.76
N ARG A 114 3.90 -3.03 12.07
CA ARG A 114 5.23 -2.85 12.68
C ARG A 114 6.24 -3.87 12.15
N ARG A 115 5.82 -5.12 11.92
CA ARG A 115 6.68 -6.17 11.36
C ARG A 115 7.19 -5.84 9.95
N HIS A 116 6.35 -5.24 9.11
CA HIS A 116 6.73 -4.85 7.76
C HIS A 116 7.54 -3.54 7.71
N GLY A 117 7.20 -2.57 8.54
CA GLY A 117 7.81 -1.24 8.53
C GLY A 117 9.05 -1.09 9.41
N GLY A 118 9.18 -1.92 10.46
CA GLY A 118 10.27 -1.80 11.43
C GLY A 118 10.34 -0.41 12.05
N SER A 119 11.53 0.18 12.09
CA SER A 119 11.76 1.53 12.59
C SER A 119 11.29 2.66 11.68
N HIS A 120 10.82 2.34 10.48
CA HIS A 120 10.33 3.33 9.50
C HIS A 120 8.88 3.71 9.71
N VAL A 121 8.16 3.05 10.65
CA VAL A 121 6.72 3.24 10.81
C VAL A 121 6.36 3.65 12.23
N GLU A 122 5.57 4.70 12.33
CA GLU A 122 4.83 5.08 13.52
C GLU A 122 3.34 4.79 13.32
N ILE A 123 2.68 4.23 14.34
CA ILE A 123 1.23 4.01 14.35
C ILE A 123 0.58 4.97 15.33
N ILE A 124 -0.39 5.75 14.85
CA ILE A 124 -1.22 6.63 15.66
C ILE A 124 -2.64 6.06 15.70
N LEU A 125 -3.10 5.73 16.90
CA LEU A 125 -4.48 5.30 17.13
C LEU A 125 -5.37 6.53 17.35
N HIS A 126 -6.26 6.82 16.40
CA HIS A 126 -7.13 7.99 16.46
C HIS A 126 -8.51 7.67 15.89
N GLY A 127 -9.56 8.28 16.49
CA GLY A 127 -10.94 8.10 16.07
C GLY A 127 -11.53 6.74 16.41
N ASP A 128 -12.84 6.65 16.33
CA ASP A 128 -13.59 5.42 16.60
C ASP A 128 -14.06 4.75 15.29
N CYS A 129 -14.01 5.49 14.17
CA CYS A 129 -14.32 5.03 12.82
C CYS A 129 -13.23 5.43 11.82
N TYR A 130 -13.39 4.93 10.58
CA TYR A 130 -12.43 5.22 9.49
C TYR A 130 -12.41 6.70 9.13
N ASP A 131 -13.57 7.36 9.07
CA ASP A 131 -13.66 8.75 8.60
C ASP A 131 -12.92 9.69 9.56
N GLU A 132 -13.14 9.57 10.87
CA GLU A 132 -12.39 10.34 11.89
C GLU A 132 -10.88 10.08 11.83
N THR A 133 -10.51 8.83 11.57
CA THR A 133 -9.09 8.45 11.41
C THR A 133 -8.48 9.08 10.16
N ALA A 134 -9.22 9.08 9.05
CA ALA A 134 -8.78 9.66 7.78
C ALA A 134 -8.65 11.17 7.86
N ASP A 135 -9.64 11.85 8.49
CA ASP A 135 -9.61 13.30 8.68
C ASP A 135 -8.37 13.72 9.50
N ALA A 136 -8.09 13.04 10.60
CA ALA A 136 -6.90 13.30 11.42
C ALA A 136 -5.60 13.03 10.65
N ALA A 137 -5.56 12.01 9.80
CA ALA A 137 -4.40 11.72 8.95
C ALA A 137 -4.17 12.80 7.88
N HIS A 138 -5.24 13.33 7.29
CA HIS A 138 -5.16 14.44 6.34
C HIS A 138 -4.66 15.73 7.03
N GLU A 139 -5.23 16.09 8.17
CA GLU A 139 -4.79 17.26 8.95
C GLU A 139 -3.31 17.15 9.35
N TYR A 140 -2.90 15.95 9.78
CA TYR A 140 -1.49 15.68 10.08
C TYR A 140 -0.60 15.86 8.85
N ALA A 141 -1.00 15.34 7.70
CA ALA A 141 -0.24 15.45 6.46
C ALA A 141 -0.07 16.91 6.03
N GLU A 142 -1.13 17.71 6.09
CA GLU A 142 -1.10 19.14 5.77
C GLU A 142 -0.18 19.91 6.72
N THR A 143 -0.31 19.68 8.04
CA THR A 143 0.46 20.39 9.07
C THR A 143 1.97 20.11 8.96
N HIS A 144 2.34 18.88 8.57
CA HIS A 144 3.75 18.46 8.51
C HIS A 144 4.32 18.52 7.08
N GLY A 145 3.52 18.90 6.08
CA GLY A 145 3.91 18.90 4.67
C GLY A 145 4.23 17.49 4.13
N SER A 146 3.69 16.46 4.77
CA SER A 146 3.89 15.05 4.40
C SER A 146 2.94 14.63 3.27
N THR A 147 3.30 13.58 2.53
CA THR A 147 2.46 13.06 1.45
C THR A 147 1.46 12.05 1.98
N PHE A 148 0.17 12.31 1.80
CA PHE A 148 -0.88 11.31 2.08
C PHE A 148 -0.96 10.31 0.93
N VAL A 149 -0.86 9.02 1.25
CA VAL A 149 -0.97 7.91 0.29
C VAL A 149 -2.34 7.24 0.46
N HIS A 150 -3.21 7.50 -0.51
CA HIS A 150 -4.58 7.04 -0.49
C HIS A 150 -4.69 5.55 -0.83
N PRO A 151 -5.62 4.77 -0.22
CA PRO A 151 -5.73 3.32 -0.46
C PRO A 151 -6.18 2.93 -1.87
N TYR A 152 -6.58 3.89 -2.69
CA TYR A 152 -7.05 3.69 -4.08
C TYR A 152 -6.19 4.40 -5.14
N ASP A 153 -5.04 4.95 -4.76
CA ASP A 153 -4.06 5.53 -5.69
C ASP A 153 -3.18 4.43 -6.34
#